data_483bf3593c89a81f4eb39e214a33f575
#
_entry.id   483bf3593c89a81f4eb39e214a33f575
#
_cell.length_a   1.000
_cell.length_b   1.000
_cell.length_c   1.000
_cell.angle_alpha   90.00
_cell.angle_beta   90.00
_cell.angle_gamma   90.00
#
_symmetry.space_group_name_H-M   'P 1'
#
loop_
_entity.id
_entity.type
_entity.pdbx_description
1 polymer ?
#
loop_
_entity_poly.entity_id
_entity_poly.type
_entity_poly.pdbx_seq_one_letter_code
_entity_poly.pdbx_strand_id
1 'polypeptide(L)'
;MHKIQVLLYGANGYTGELIARYAKEYSITPVLAGRNETLIRALAERLQLPYRIFSLENANQLQQQLQDIQLVIHAAGPFANTGKQMVEACIATNTHYIDINGDISVFERIKKYDAAAKQANVMLMPGAGFDVIPTDCTALHLKEQLPDATHLQLAFLPKGGQISHGTATTMASRLGEGGTARENGKLVSKPLGHRSLLVDINGKKLFTMTIPWGDISTAYHTTGIENIEVYTGMKPTVYRFLKFQFLFNWILRKQFVRSWIQQKINSRPAGPTDEQRATAKTTVWGKVWNAKGEIKTSVLECADGYSVTAWGCLLITQKIMKGDLKTGYQTPASCYGKDLILEIPKSKRIS
;
A
#
# COMPACT_ATOMS: atom_id res chain seq x y z
N MET A 1 12.32 8.66 -30.03
CA MET A 1 11.56 8.25 -28.84
C MET A 1 12.48 8.32 -27.64
N HIS A 2 12.30 9.28 -26.73
CA HIS A 2 13.01 9.27 -25.45
C HIS A 2 12.54 8.01 -24.71
N LYS A 3 13.48 7.13 -24.33
CA LYS A 3 13.16 5.97 -23.47
C LYS A 3 12.68 6.52 -22.12
N ILE A 4 11.49 6.11 -21.69
CA ILE A 4 10.97 6.42 -20.36
C ILE A 4 11.93 5.84 -19.34
N GLN A 5 12.59 6.68 -18.56
CA GLN A 5 13.45 6.24 -17.47
C GLN A 5 12.61 6.09 -16.19
N VAL A 6 12.62 4.89 -15.61
CA VAL A 6 11.96 4.55 -14.36
C VAL A 6 13.01 4.48 -13.26
N LEU A 7 12.80 5.19 -12.16
CA LEU A 7 13.67 5.12 -10.99
C LEU A 7 12.96 4.35 -9.87
N LEU A 8 13.62 3.30 -9.35
CA LEU A 8 13.17 2.56 -8.18
C LEU A 8 13.97 3.00 -6.95
N TYR A 9 13.39 3.90 -6.13
CA TYR A 9 14.04 4.37 -4.91
C TYR A 9 13.71 3.48 -3.71
N GLY A 10 14.74 3.07 -2.96
CA GLY A 10 14.62 2.06 -1.90
C GLY A 10 14.75 0.62 -2.44
N ALA A 11 15.46 0.45 -3.55
CA ALA A 11 15.63 -0.81 -4.25
C ALA A 11 16.27 -1.93 -3.39
N ASN A 12 17.10 -1.58 -2.41
CA ASN A 12 17.74 -2.54 -1.49
C ASN A 12 16.82 -3.01 -0.34
N GLY A 13 15.60 -2.50 -0.24
CA GLY A 13 14.58 -3.01 0.69
C GLY A 13 13.95 -4.30 0.14
N TYR A 14 13.35 -5.12 1.02
CA TYR A 14 12.75 -6.40 0.65
C TYR A 14 11.80 -6.30 -0.56
N THR A 15 10.83 -5.39 -0.51
CA THR A 15 9.87 -5.20 -1.62
C THR A 15 10.51 -4.52 -2.83
N GLY A 16 11.43 -3.57 -2.60
CA GLY A 16 12.19 -2.92 -3.68
C GLY A 16 13.01 -3.93 -4.49
N GLU A 17 13.66 -4.88 -3.82
CA GLU A 17 14.39 -5.97 -4.49
C GLU A 17 13.45 -6.87 -5.31
N LEU A 18 12.27 -7.20 -4.80
CA LEU A 18 11.28 -7.97 -5.57
C LEU A 18 10.82 -7.23 -6.83
N ILE A 19 10.54 -5.94 -6.73
CA ILE A 19 10.19 -5.11 -7.89
C ILE A 19 11.35 -5.13 -8.91
N ALA A 20 12.59 -4.95 -8.47
CA ALA A 20 13.75 -5.00 -9.35
C ALA A 20 13.94 -6.36 -10.04
N ARG A 21 13.75 -7.47 -9.31
CA ARG A 21 13.85 -8.85 -9.83
C ARG A 21 12.81 -9.15 -10.90
N TYR A 22 11.56 -8.72 -10.72
CA TYR A 22 10.47 -8.98 -11.65
C TYR A 22 10.38 -7.96 -12.79
N ALA A 23 11.12 -6.86 -12.76
CA ALA A 23 11.01 -5.77 -13.74
C ALA A 23 11.19 -6.23 -15.20
N LYS A 24 12.12 -7.18 -15.42
CA LYS A 24 12.37 -7.74 -16.77
C LYS A 24 11.13 -8.44 -17.37
N GLU A 25 10.31 -9.10 -16.55
CA GLU A 25 9.07 -9.78 -16.99
C GLU A 25 8.05 -8.78 -17.55
N TYR A 26 8.13 -7.52 -17.13
CA TYR A 26 7.30 -6.40 -17.60
C TYR A 26 7.99 -5.52 -18.64
N SER A 27 9.15 -5.94 -19.16
CA SER A 27 9.97 -5.15 -20.11
C SER A 27 10.42 -3.80 -19.56
N ILE A 28 10.66 -3.72 -18.25
CA ILE A 28 11.11 -2.52 -17.54
C ILE A 28 12.57 -2.70 -17.12
N THR A 29 13.40 -1.67 -17.37
CA THR A 29 14.78 -1.60 -16.90
C THR A 29 14.90 -0.40 -15.95
N PRO A 30 14.62 -0.58 -14.64
CA PRO A 30 14.65 0.54 -13.70
C PRO A 30 16.07 0.95 -13.34
N VAL A 31 16.27 2.23 -13.06
CA VAL A 31 17.46 2.73 -12.36
C VAL A 31 17.27 2.46 -10.87
N LEU A 32 18.09 1.62 -10.28
CA LEU A 32 18.01 1.31 -8.85
C LEU A 32 18.56 2.47 -8.02
N ALA A 33 17.86 2.90 -6.98
CA ALA A 33 18.31 4.03 -6.19
C ALA A 33 18.07 3.83 -4.68
N GLY A 34 18.91 4.51 -3.90
CA GLY A 34 18.84 4.53 -2.44
C GLY A 34 20.05 5.24 -1.84
N ARG A 35 20.09 5.34 -0.50
CA ARG A 35 21.16 6.02 0.22
C ARG A 35 22.35 5.14 0.60
N ASN A 36 22.16 3.81 0.61
CA ASN A 36 23.22 2.85 0.98
C ASN A 36 23.95 2.38 -0.27
N GLU A 37 25.12 2.95 -0.53
CA GLU A 37 25.92 2.67 -1.72
C GLU A 37 26.27 1.18 -1.85
N THR A 38 26.77 0.56 -0.78
CA THR A 38 27.20 -0.84 -0.80
C THR A 38 26.07 -1.78 -1.21
N LEU A 39 24.88 -1.62 -0.60
CA LEU A 39 23.74 -2.49 -0.89
C LEU A 39 23.14 -2.24 -2.27
N ILE A 40 23.04 -0.99 -2.69
CA ILE A 40 22.49 -0.64 -4.02
C ILE A 40 23.43 -1.11 -5.12
N ARG A 41 24.76 -0.90 -5.00
CA ARG A 41 25.76 -1.35 -5.97
C ARG A 41 25.74 -2.87 -6.11
N ALA A 42 25.79 -3.61 -5.00
CA ALA A 42 25.75 -5.07 -5.02
C ALA A 42 24.48 -5.62 -5.69
N LEU A 43 23.31 -4.99 -5.44
CA LEU A 43 22.05 -5.36 -6.09
C LEU A 43 22.08 -5.06 -7.59
N ALA A 44 22.58 -3.89 -7.98
CA ALA A 44 22.67 -3.44 -9.36
C ALA A 44 23.60 -4.35 -10.20
N GLU A 45 24.76 -4.70 -9.66
CA GLU A 45 25.70 -5.63 -10.28
C GLU A 45 25.08 -7.03 -10.47
N ARG A 46 24.42 -7.56 -9.42
CA ARG A 46 23.74 -8.86 -9.48
C ARG A 46 22.62 -8.91 -10.52
N LEU A 47 21.86 -7.82 -10.68
CA LEU A 47 20.73 -7.74 -11.60
C LEU A 47 21.09 -7.12 -12.97
N GLN A 48 22.33 -6.65 -13.13
CA GLN A 48 22.82 -5.95 -14.33
C GLN A 48 21.95 -4.72 -14.67
N LEU A 49 21.59 -3.92 -13.64
CA LEU A 49 20.77 -2.73 -13.76
C LEU A 49 21.57 -1.45 -13.45
N PRO A 50 21.23 -0.32 -14.07
CA PRO A 50 21.83 0.95 -13.72
C PRO A 50 21.43 1.37 -12.30
N TYR A 51 22.27 2.21 -11.65
CA TYR A 51 21.98 2.68 -10.31
C TYR A 51 22.40 4.13 -10.05
N ARG A 52 21.81 4.75 -9.02
CA ARG A 52 22.14 6.06 -8.47
C ARG A 52 22.15 6.01 -6.95
N ILE A 53 23.07 6.77 -6.34
CA ILE A 53 23.19 6.85 -4.88
C ILE A 53 22.91 8.27 -4.45
N PHE A 54 21.83 8.48 -3.70
CA PHE A 54 21.49 9.79 -3.14
C PHE A 54 20.53 9.65 -1.95
N SER A 55 20.52 10.71 -1.10
CA SER A 55 19.62 10.88 0.04
C SER A 55 18.46 11.80 -0.36
N LEU A 56 17.34 11.74 0.38
CA LEU A 56 16.19 12.64 0.19
C LEU A 56 16.30 13.95 0.98
N GLU A 57 17.38 14.15 1.74
CA GLU A 57 17.54 15.29 2.66
C GLU A 57 17.81 16.59 1.93
N ASN A 58 18.51 16.54 0.82
CA ASN A 58 18.83 17.74 0.01
C ASN A 58 17.88 17.82 -1.19
N ALA A 59 16.94 18.77 -1.15
CA ALA A 59 15.92 18.95 -2.19
C ALA A 59 16.53 19.28 -3.58
N ASN A 60 17.58 20.10 -3.65
CA ASN A 60 18.21 20.45 -4.92
C ASN A 60 18.90 19.24 -5.55
N GLN A 61 19.64 18.46 -4.75
CA GLN A 61 20.27 17.25 -5.23
C GLN A 61 19.22 16.23 -5.67
N LEU A 62 18.13 16.05 -4.91
CA LEU A 62 17.04 15.16 -5.26
C LEU A 62 16.41 15.54 -6.60
N GLN A 63 16.10 16.83 -6.82
CA GLN A 63 15.56 17.30 -8.10
C GLN A 63 16.53 17.05 -9.26
N GLN A 64 17.83 17.28 -9.08
CA GLN A 64 18.85 16.98 -10.11
C GLN A 64 18.85 15.49 -10.49
N GLN A 65 18.68 14.58 -9.50
CA GLN A 65 18.62 13.14 -9.76
C GLN A 65 17.35 12.70 -10.49
N LEU A 66 16.31 13.53 -10.52
CA LEU A 66 15.03 13.22 -11.18
C LEU A 66 14.84 13.89 -12.54
N GLN A 67 15.76 14.74 -13.01
CA GLN A 67 15.55 15.55 -14.24
C GLN A 67 15.33 14.72 -15.51
N ASP A 68 15.95 13.55 -15.61
CA ASP A 68 15.81 12.62 -16.73
C ASP A 68 14.89 11.42 -16.42
N ILE A 69 14.21 11.44 -15.25
CA ILE A 69 13.31 10.39 -14.78
C ILE A 69 11.87 10.80 -15.08
N GLN A 70 11.11 9.89 -15.67
CA GLN A 70 9.70 10.11 -16.00
C GLN A 70 8.77 9.47 -14.95
N LEU A 71 9.22 8.44 -14.23
CA LEU A 71 8.45 7.80 -13.19
C LEU A 71 9.35 7.36 -12.03
N VAL A 72 8.95 7.70 -10.81
CA VAL A 72 9.53 7.15 -9.58
C VAL A 72 8.61 6.08 -9.02
N ILE A 73 9.17 4.88 -8.76
CA ILE A 73 8.61 3.87 -7.87
C ILE A 73 9.29 4.06 -6.51
N HIS A 74 8.56 4.58 -5.53
CA HIS A 74 9.10 4.85 -4.20
C HIS A 74 8.81 3.68 -3.25
N ALA A 75 9.86 2.93 -2.89
CA ALA A 75 9.80 1.77 -2.00
C ALA A 75 10.58 1.96 -0.68
N ALA A 76 10.96 3.20 -0.34
CA ALA A 76 11.76 3.51 0.84
C ALA A 76 10.90 4.04 2.00
N GLY A 77 10.43 3.16 2.86
CA GLY A 77 9.79 3.54 4.13
C GLY A 77 10.78 4.02 5.21
N PRO A 78 10.29 4.64 6.29
CA PRO A 78 8.90 5.01 6.59
C PRO A 78 8.39 6.17 5.72
N PHE A 79 7.30 5.96 5.01
CA PHE A 79 6.76 6.94 4.05
C PHE A 79 6.29 8.26 4.70
N ALA A 80 5.98 8.22 5.99
CA ALA A 80 5.70 9.43 6.77
C ALA A 80 6.87 10.44 6.73
N ASN A 81 8.11 9.94 6.60
CA ASN A 81 9.34 10.73 6.59
C ASN A 81 9.88 10.99 5.19
N THR A 82 9.62 10.10 4.23
CA THR A 82 10.24 10.12 2.90
C THR A 82 9.29 10.57 1.79
N GLY A 83 7.99 10.36 1.97
CA GLY A 83 6.98 10.58 0.93
C GLY A 83 6.85 12.05 0.51
N LYS A 84 6.89 12.99 1.47
CA LYS A 84 6.75 14.42 1.18
C LYS A 84 7.86 14.91 0.25
N GLN A 85 9.12 14.66 0.60
CA GLN A 85 10.28 15.12 -0.16
C GLN A 85 10.27 14.57 -1.59
N MET A 86 9.96 13.29 -1.74
CA MET A 86 9.90 12.66 -3.06
C MET A 86 8.75 13.22 -3.92
N VAL A 87 7.55 13.41 -3.35
CA VAL A 87 6.41 13.99 -4.07
C VAL A 87 6.69 15.42 -4.52
N GLU A 88 7.24 16.26 -3.64
CA GLU A 88 7.59 17.64 -3.98
C GLU A 88 8.64 17.72 -5.10
N ALA A 89 9.65 16.84 -5.05
CA ALA A 89 10.66 16.75 -6.10
C ALA A 89 10.05 16.23 -7.43
N CYS A 90 9.18 15.23 -7.39
CA CYS A 90 8.49 14.72 -8.57
C CYS A 90 7.63 15.81 -9.26
N ILE A 91 6.90 16.62 -8.48
CA ILE A 91 6.12 17.73 -9.02
C ILE A 91 7.05 18.77 -9.66
N ALA A 92 8.15 19.12 -8.99
CA ALA A 92 9.10 20.15 -9.48
C ALA A 92 9.85 19.72 -10.76
N THR A 93 9.97 18.42 -11.02
CA THR A 93 10.69 17.87 -12.20
C THR A 93 9.74 17.25 -13.25
N ASN A 94 8.43 17.44 -13.12
CA ASN A 94 7.40 16.83 -13.97
C ASN A 94 7.53 15.29 -14.05
N THR A 95 7.90 14.66 -12.96
CA THR A 95 8.09 13.21 -12.83
C THR A 95 6.84 12.58 -12.21
N HIS A 96 6.30 11.51 -12.77
CA HIS A 96 5.21 10.76 -12.17
C HIS A 96 5.67 10.02 -10.91
N TYR A 97 4.75 9.80 -9.99
CA TYR A 97 5.04 9.18 -8.69
C TYR A 97 4.08 8.03 -8.39
N ILE A 98 4.63 6.88 -8.05
CA ILE A 98 3.91 5.79 -7.39
C ILE A 98 4.69 5.33 -6.16
N ASP A 99 4.00 4.84 -5.14
CA ASP A 99 4.62 4.22 -3.97
C ASP A 99 3.85 2.99 -3.48
N ILE A 100 4.42 2.30 -2.51
CA ILE A 100 3.87 1.07 -1.94
C ILE A 100 3.38 1.25 -0.49
N ASN A 101 3.05 2.48 -0.10
CA ASN A 101 2.62 2.76 1.25
C ASN A 101 1.18 2.31 1.53
N GLY A 102 0.88 2.05 2.82
CA GLY A 102 -0.47 1.74 3.31
C GLY A 102 -0.94 2.69 4.43
N ASP A 103 -0.28 3.85 4.57
CA ASP A 103 -0.50 4.78 5.68
C ASP A 103 -1.55 5.84 5.36
N ILE A 104 -2.67 5.86 6.11
CA ILE A 104 -3.74 6.86 5.98
C ILE A 104 -3.19 8.28 6.00
N SER A 105 -2.27 8.59 6.90
CA SER A 105 -1.73 9.95 7.05
C SER A 105 -0.89 10.39 5.85
N VAL A 106 -0.23 9.44 5.20
CA VAL A 106 0.55 9.67 3.97
C VAL A 106 -0.41 9.92 2.80
N PHE A 107 -1.46 9.11 2.64
CA PHE A 107 -2.49 9.30 1.62
C PHE A 107 -3.14 10.68 1.72
N GLU A 108 -3.62 11.05 2.91
CA GLU A 108 -4.27 12.36 3.15
C GLU A 108 -3.29 13.53 2.94
N ARG A 109 -1.99 13.32 3.20
CA ARG A 109 -0.95 14.32 2.92
C ARG A 109 -0.71 14.49 1.42
N ILE A 110 -0.51 13.39 0.69
CA ILE A 110 -0.23 13.42 -0.75
C ILE A 110 -1.44 13.95 -1.51
N LYS A 111 -2.66 13.66 -1.09
CA LYS A 111 -3.89 14.20 -1.67
C LYS A 111 -3.92 15.74 -1.71
N LYS A 112 -3.26 16.42 -0.76
CA LYS A 112 -3.18 17.89 -0.75
C LYS A 112 -2.40 18.48 -1.92
N TYR A 113 -1.58 17.68 -2.59
CA TYR A 113 -0.80 18.07 -3.77
C TYR A 113 -1.57 17.88 -5.09
N ASP A 114 -2.84 17.46 -5.08
CA ASP A 114 -3.64 17.16 -6.28
C ASP A 114 -3.62 18.31 -7.30
N ALA A 115 -3.90 19.53 -6.86
CA ALA A 115 -3.93 20.70 -7.74
C ALA A 115 -2.54 21.01 -8.35
N ALA A 116 -1.48 20.96 -7.53
CA ALA A 116 -0.11 21.20 -7.99
C ALA A 116 0.35 20.12 -8.98
N ALA A 117 -0.02 18.85 -8.71
CA ALA A 117 0.29 17.73 -9.59
C ALA A 117 -0.44 17.84 -10.95
N LYS A 118 -1.71 18.26 -10.94
CA LYS A 118 -2.46 18.54 -12.18
C LYS A 118 -1.83 19.67 -13.00
N GLN A 119 -1.42 20.75 -12.34
CA GLN A 119 -0.75 21.87 -12.99
C GLN A 119 0.58 21.46 -13.62
N ALA A 120 1.33 20.56 -12.97
CA ALA A 120 2.60 20.02 -13.46
C ALA A 120 2.43 18.84 -14.44
N ASN A 121 1.19 18.43 -14.77
CA ASN A 121 0.89 17.22 -15.54
C ASN A 121 1.49 15.93 -14.96
N VAL A 122 1.56 15.83 -13.63
CA VAL A 122 2.11 14.70 -12.89
C VAL A 122 0.98 13.84 -12.32
N MET A 123 1.12 12.52 -12.41
CA MET A 123 0.31 11.57 -11.65
C MET A 123 0.96 11.32 -10.30
N LEU A 124 0.19 11.41 -9.22
CA LEU A 124 0.57 10.98 -7.87
C LEU A 124 -0.33 9.81 -7.48
N MET A 125 0.20 8.59 -7.48
CA MET A 125 -0.54 7.38 -7.09
C MET A 125 0.16 6.68 -5.91
N PRO A 126 -0.07 7.13 -4.67
CA PRO A 126 0.37 6.36 -3.52
C PRO A 126 -0.45 5.07 -3.36
N GLY A 127 0.19 4.02 -2.85
CA GLY A 127 -0.46 2.74 -2.60
C GLY A 127 -0.60 1.85 -3.85
N ALA A 128 0.36 1.90 -4.76
CA ALA A 128 0.40 1.03 -5.95
C ALA A 128 0.81 -0.43 -5.59
N GLY A 129 0.32 -0.97 -4.48
CA GLY A 129 0.65 -2.30 -3.97
C GLY A 129 -0.52 -2.99 -3.30
N PHE A 130 -0.23 -4.09 -2.60
CA PHE A 130 -1.21 -4.92 -1.92
C PHE A 130 -2.06 -4.14 -0.91
N ASP A 131 -1.48 -3.16 -0.24
CA ASP A 131 -2.17 -2.40 0.80
C ASP A 131 -3.38 -1.59 0.28
N VAL A 132 -3.51 -1.47 -1.05
CA VAL A 132 -4.61 -0.73 -1.71
C VAL A 132 -5.22 -1.51 -2.88
N ILE A 133 -4.43 -2.02 -3.84
CA ILE A 133 -4.97 -2.53 -5.11
C ILE A 133 -6.12 -3.53 -4.93
N PRO A 134 -6.01 -4.61 -4.13
CA PRO A 134 -7.07 -5.62 -4.04
C PRO A 134 -8.34 -5.08 -3.39
N THR A 135 -8.19 -4.28 -2.35
CA THR A 135 -9.30 -3.74 -1.55
C THR A 135 -9.98 -2.57 -2.25
N ASP A 136 -9.22 -1.66 -2.88
CA ASP A 136 -9.74 -0.52 -3.65
C ASP A 136 -10.52 -1.00 -4.90
N CYS A 137 -9.97 -2.01 -5.62
CA CYS A 137 -10.68 -2.65 -6.73
C CYS A 137 -11.97 -3.36 -6.27
N THR A 138 -11.96 -3.99 -5.10
CA THR A 138 -13.16 -4.60 -4.51
C THR A 138 -14.18 -3.55 -4.10
N ALA A 139 -13.74 -2.43 -3.52
CA ALA A 139 -14.61 -1.32 -3.15
C ALA A 139 -15.31 -0.72 -4.36
N LEU A 140 -14.57 -0.45 -5.45
CA LEU A 140 -15.14 0.08 -6.69
C LEU A 140 -16.12 -0.92 -7.34
N HIS A 141 -15.76 -2.21 -7.38
CA HIS A 141 -16.63 -3.26 -7.89
C HIS A 141 -17.97 -3.30 -7.16
N LEU A 142 -17.96 -3.18 -5.84
CA LEU A 142 -19.17 -3.16 -5.02
C LEU A 142 -19.96 -1.85 -5.19
N LYS A 143 -19.28 -0.71 -5.31
CA LYS A 143 -19.91 0.59 -5.56
C LYS A 143 -20.67 0.61 -6.88
N GLU A 144 -20.13 -0.03 -7.92
CA GLU A 144 -20.83 -0.15 -9.20
C GLU A 144 -22.06 -1.06 -9.14
N GLN A 145 -22.06 -2.08 -8.26
CA GLN A 145 -23.23 -2.94 -8.01
C GLN A 145 -24.32 -2.29 -7.15
N LEU A 146 -23.94 -1.33 -6.31
CA LEU A 146 -24.84 -0.56 -5.43
C LEU A 146 -24.41 0.90 -5.42
N PRO A 147 -24.80 1.69 -6.45
CA PRO A 147 -24.34 3.06 -6.62
C PRO A 147 -24.70 4.02 -5.49
N ASP A 148 -25.80 3.78 -4.77
CA ASP A 148 -26.26 4.55 -3.62
C ASP A 148 -25.76 4.00 -2.26
N ALA A 149 -24.75 3.12 -2.26
CA ALA A 149 -24.13 2.60 -1.05
C ALA A 149 -23.58 3.72 -0.17
N THR A 150 -23.93 3.68 1.12
CA THR A 150 -23.52 4.64 2.15
C THR A 150 -22.46 4.07 3.10
N HIS A 151 -22.30 2.76 3.14
CA HIS A 151 -21.38 2.04 4.03
C HIS A 151 -20.56 1.01 3.26
N LEU A 152 -19.32 0.86 3.67
CA LEU A 152 -18.37 -0.12 3.14
C LEU A 152 -17.61 -0.80 4.29
N GLN A 153 -17.58 -2.11 4.26
CA GLN A 153 -16.70 -2.94 5.07
C GLN A 153 -15.78 -3.73 4.14
N LEU A 154 -14.48 -3.64 4.36
CA LEU A 154 -13.46 -4.42 3.67
C LEU A 154 -12.72 -5.31 4.68
N ALA A 155 -12.38 -6.52 4.30
CA ALA A 155 -11.53 -7.39 5.10
C ALA A 155 -10.49 -8.08 4.23
N PHE A 156 -9.25 -8.17 4.72
CA PHE A 156 -8.24 -9.03 4.11
C PHE A 156 -7.76 -10.08 5.10
N LEU A 157 -7.63 -11.30 4.60
CA LEU A 157 -7.35 -12.50 5.38
C LEU A 157 -6.16 -13.24 4.76
N PRO A 158 -4.93 -12.86 5.18
CA PRO A 158 -3.73 -13.54 4.70
C PRO A 158 -3.67 -14.97 5.25
N LYS A 159 -3.29 -15.92 4.40
CA LYS A 159 -3.07 -17.32 4.75
C LYS A 159 -1.66 -17.72 4.35
N GLY A 160 -0.85 -18.08 5.33
CA GLY A 160 0.59 -18.37 5.13
C GLY A 160 1.43 -17.09 5.07
N GLY A 161 2.72 -17.26 4.85
CA GLY A 161 3.67 -16.15 4.74
C GLY A 161 4.11 -15.55 6.08
N GLN A 162 5.01 -14.61 5.98
CA GLN A 162 5.57 -13.83 7.09
C GLN A 162 5.55 -12.35 6.72
N ILE A 163 5.71 -11.47 7.71
CA ILE A 163 5.83 -10.02 7.46
C ILE A 163 7.30 -9.62 7.30
N SER A 164 7.58 -8.68 6.37
CA SER A 164 8.91 -8.12 6.17
C SER A 164 9.33 -7.20 7.29
N HIS A 165 10.64 -6.90 7.38
CA HIS A 165 11.17 -5.88 8.30
C HIS A 165 10.46 -4.54 8.12
N GLY A 166 10.22 -4.08 6.89
CA GLY A 166 9.54 -2.82 6.61
C GLY A 166 8.12 -2.79 7.20
N THR A 167 7.34 -3.83 6.96
CA THR A 167 5.98 -3.99 7.52
C THR A 167 6.01 -4.04 9.04
N ALA A 168 6.91 -4.86 9.61
CA ALA A 168 7.04 -4.98 11.06
C ALA A 168 7.48 -3.66 11.71
N THR A 169 8.40 -2.91 11.09
CA THR A 169 8.85 -1.58 11.55
C THR A 169 7.70 -0.56 11.54
N THR A 170 6.90 -0.54 10.48
CA THR A 170 5.72 0.34 10.39
C THR A 170 4.70 0.00 11.49
N MET A 171 4.43 -1.28 11.74
CA MET A 171 3.55 -1.72 12.83
C MET A 171 4.11 -1.34 14.20
N ALA A 172 5.43 -1.52 14.41
CA ALA A 172 6.10 -1.19 15.67
C ALA A 172 6.08 0.32 15.97
N SER A 173 6.26 1.16 14.95
CA SER A 173 6.21 2.63 15.10
C SER A 173 4.84 3.14 15.53
N ARG A 174 3.77 2.37 15.29
CA ARG A 174 2.39 2.71 15.64
C ARG A 174 1.85 2.01 16.88
N LEU A 175 2.70 1.27 17.59
CA LEU A 175 2.29 0.60 18.82
C LEU A 175 1.75 1.59 19.85
N GLY A 176 0.59 1.23 20.43
CA GLY A 176 -0.13 2.07 21.38
C GLY A 176 -0.93 3.21 20.75
N GLU A 177 -0.85 3.41 19.42
CA GLU A 177 -1.75 4.30 18.69
C GLU A 177 -3.10 3.60 18.49
N GLY A 178 -4.18 4.35 18.46
CA GLY A 178 -5.52 3.78 18.27
C GLY A 178 -5.75 3.22 16.87
N GLY A 179 -7.01 2.95 16.58
CA GLY A 179 -7.53 2.67 15.25
C GLY A 179 -8.08 3.95 14.60
N THR A 180 -8.58 3.78 13.37
CA THR A 180 -9.25 4.83 12.60
C THR A 180 -10.41 4.19 11.84
N ALA A 181 -11.50 4.93 11.67
CA ALA A 181 -12.59 4.62 10.75
C ALA A 181 -12.97 5.88 9.98
N ARG A 182 -13.72 5.76 8.89
CA ARG A 182 -14.38 6.90 8.26
C ARG A 182 -15.84 6.88 8.63
N GLU A 183 -16.35 7.98 9.15
CA GLU A 183 -17.75 8.16 9.54
C GLU A 183 -18.24 9.50 8.97
N ASN A 184 -19.35 9.48 8.23
CA ASN A 184 -19.92 10.66 7.57
C ASN A 184 -18.86 11.46 6.79
N GLY A 185 -18.03 10.78 6.01
CA GLY A 185 -16.98 11.38 5.19
C GLY A 185 -15.72 11.84 5.96
N LYS A 186 -15.68 11.74 7.30
CA LYS A 186 -14.56 12.22 8.14
C LYS A 186 -13.77 11.08 8.76
N LEU A 187 -12.45 11.25 8.88
CA LEU A 187 -11.61 10.33 9.64
C LEU A 187 -11.85 10.51 11.14
N VAL A 188 -12.21 9.43 11.82
CA VAL A 188 -12.51 9.41 13.25
C VAL A 188 -11.57 8.44 13.96
N SER A 189 -10.92 8.93 15.03
CA SER A 189 -10.09 8.07 15.89
C SER A 189 -10.95 7.09 16.66
N LYS A 190 -10.53 5.84 16.70
CA LYS A 190 -11.18 4.73 17.42
C LYS A 190 -10.13 3.95 18.20
N PRO A 191 -10.50 3.16 19.21
CA PRO A 191 -9.59 2.14 19.75
C PRO A 191 -9.21 1.12 18.67
N LEU A 192 -8.00 0.57 18.72
CA LEU A 192 -7.62 -0.54 17.84
C LEU A 192 -8.54 -1.75 18.10
N GLY A 193 -9.08 -2.36 17.06
CA GLY A 193 -10.05 -3.44 17.22
C GLY A 193 -11.35 -2.98 17.87
N HIS A 194 -11.84 -1.76 17.60
CA HIS A 194 -13.09 -1.25 18.19
C HIS A 194 -14.31 -2.10 17.83
N ARG A 195 -14.28 -2.77 16.68
CA ARG A 195 -15.31 -3.75 16.24
C ARG A 195 -14.68 -5.07 15.81
N SER A 196 -15.45 -6.13 15.91
CA SER A 196 -15.15 -7.45 15.32
C SER A 196 -16.28 -7.88 14.40
N LEU A 197 -15.95 -8.67 13.40
CA LEU A 197 -16.88 -9.21 12.41
C LEU A 197 -16.55 -10.66 12.11
N LEU A 198 -17.58 -11.50 11.98
CA LEU A 198 -17.45 -12.83 11.40
C LEU A 198 -17.72 -12.72 9.89
N VAL A 199 -16.67 -12.83 9.10
CA VAL A 199 -16.76 -12.82 7.64
C VAL A 199 -17.05 -14.22 7.15
N ASP A 200 -18.11 -14.38 6.35
CA ASP A 200 -18.44 -15.66 5.72
C ASP A 200 -17.77 -15.74 4.34
N ILE A 201 -16.95 -16.77 4.16
CA ILE A 201 -16.32 -17.09 2.88
C ILE A 201 -16.63 -18.55 2.56
N ASN A 202 -17.54 -18.76 1.60
CA ASN A 202 -17.98 -20.08 1.16
C ASN A 202 -18.45 -20.99 2.34
N GLY A 203 -19.27 -20.43 3.25
CA GLY A 203 -19.81 -21.14 4.41
C GLY A 203 -18.84 -21.24 5.60
N LYS A 204 -17.61 -20.74 5.46
CA LYS A 204 -16.63 -20.72 6.56
C LYS A 204 -16.59 -19.34 7.20
N LYS A 205 -17.01 -19.27 8.47
CA LYS A 205 -16.95 -18.03 9.27
C LYS A 205 -15.55 -17.79 9.82
N LEU A 206 -14.94 -16.67 9.46
CA LEU A 206 -13.60 -16.25 9.90
C LEU A 206 -13.72 -15.01 10.79
N PHE A 207 -13.05 -15.05 11.94
CA PHE A 207 -13.06 -13.94 12.87
C PHE A 207 -12.10 -12.83 12.40
N THR A 208 -12.60 -11.60 12.36
CA THR A 208 -11.84 -10.39 11.98
C THR A 208 -12.05 -9.29 13.00
N MET A 209 -11.11 -8.34 13.03
CA MET A 209 -11.23 -7.12 13.82
C MET A 209 -10.81 -5.89 13.00
N THR A 210 -11.31 -4.71 13.37
CA THR A 210 -10.98 -3.45 12.72
C THR A 210 -9.53 -3.05 12.95
N ILE A 211 -8.91 -2.51 11.88
CA ILE A 211 -7.56 -1.94 11.89
C ILE A 211 -7.53 -0.60 11.13
N PRO A 212 -6.59 0.30 11.44
CA PRO A 212 -6.38 1.54 10.69
C PRO A 212 -5.61 1.23 9.39
N TRP A 213 -6.32 0.89 8.33
CA TRP A 213 -5.75 0.52 7.04
C TRP A 213 -5.97 1.59 5.98
N GLY A 214 -5.12 1.64 4.96
CA GLY A 214 -5.09 2.67 3.93
C GLY A 214 -6.42 2.94 3.23
N ASP A 215 -7.21 1.88 3.03
CA ASP A 215 -8.51 1.97 2.33
C ASP A 215 -9.53 2.90 3.01
N ILE A 216 -9.36 3.18 4.29
CA ILE A 216 -10.17 4.20 4.99
C ILE A 216 -10.03 5.58 4.33
N SER A 217 -8.88 5.83 3.66
CA SER A 217 -8.62 7.02 2.86
C SER A 217 -8.87 6.76 1.36
N THR A 218 -8.24 5.72 0.80
CA THR A 218 -8.22 5.49 -0.65
C THR A 218 -9.59 5.06 -1.19
N ALA A 219 -10.32 4.16 -0.52
CA ALA A 219 -11.65 3.75 -0.96
C ALA A 219 -12.68 4.89 -0.90
N TYR A 220 -12.52 5.84 0.01
CA TYR A 220 -13.33 7.06 0.00
C TYR A 220 -13.07 7.91 -1.25
N HIS A 221 -11.81 8.07 -1.63
CA HIS A 221 -11.46 8.79 -2.86
C HIS A 221 -12.04 8.11 -4.10
N THR A 222 -11.95 6.78 -4.14
CA THR A 222 -12.40 5.96 -5.28
C THR A 222 -13.92 5.90 -5.41
N THR A 223 -14.65 5.77 -4.28
CA THR A 223 -16.07 5.42 -4.29
C THR A 223 -17.01 6.50 -3.79
N GLY A 224 -16.50 7.48 -3.03
CA GLY A 224 -17.31 8.48 -2.33
C GLY A 224 -18.16 7.91 -1.17
N ILE A 225 -17.98 6.64 -0.78
CA ILE A 225 -18.74 6.05 0.34
C ILE A 225 -18.27 6.67 1.65
N GLU A 226 -19.20 7.24 2.41
CA GLU A 226 -18.89 8.08 3.57
C GLU A 226 -18.54 7.31 4.85
N ASN A 227 -18.95 6.03 4.95
CA ASN A 227 -18.73 5.21 6.14
C ASN A 227 -17.91 3.98 5.77
N ILE A 228 -16.65 3.90 6.23
CA ILE A 228 -15.69 2.87 5.84
C ILE A 228 -14.99 2.29 7.06
N GLU A 229 -15.02 0.99 7.18
CA GLU A 229 -14.26 0.21 8.14
C GLU A 229 -13.45 -0.87 7.42
N VAL A 230 -12.21 -1.08 7.88
CA VAL A 230 -11.33 -2.13 7.34
C VAL A 230 -10.97 -3.11 8.44
N TYR A 231 -11.00 -4.37 8.10
CA TYR A 231 -10.81 -5.50 9.01
C TYR A 231 -9.66 -6.40 8.55
N THR A 232 -9.07 -7.11 9.49
CA THR A 232 -8.12 -8.19 9.18
C THR A 232 -8.41 -9.43 10.00
N GLY A 233 -8.04 -10.60 9.47
CA GLY A 233 -8.14 -11.86 10.19
C GLY A 233 -7.31 -11.86 11.47
N MET A 234 -7.91 -12.22 12.61
CA MET A 234 -7.23 -12.19 13.90
C MET A 234 -7.76 -13.33 14.81
N LYS A 235 -6.93 -13.77 15.76
CA LYS A 235 -7.39 -14.69 16.79
C LYS A 235 -8.32 -13.97 17.78
N PRO A 236 -9.47 -14.56 18.17
CA PRO A 236 -10.39 -13.95 19.13
C PRO A 236 -9.74 -13.61 20.48
N THR A 237 -8.70 -14.36 20.88
CA THR A 237 -7.94 -14.11 22.11
C THR A 237 -7.20 -12.78 22.06
N VAL A 238 -6.58 -12.41 20.92
CA VAL A 238 -5.91 -11.12 20.72
C VAL A 238 -6.92 -9.98 20.78
N TYR A 239 -8.07 -10.14 20.12
CA TYR A 239 -9.15 -9.15 20.19
C TYR A 239 -9.64 -8.91 21.61
N ARG A 240 -9.86 -9.98 22.40
CA ARG A 240 -10.24 -9.85 23.82
C ARG A 240 -9.18 -9.12 24.64
N PHE A 241 -7.90 -9.42 24.43
CA PHE A 241 -6.79 -8.72 25.11
C PHE A 241 -6.78 -7.21 24.76
N LEU A 242 -7.00 -6.85 23.49
CA LEU A 242 -7.06 -5.45 23.05
C LEU A 242 -8.22 -4.65 23.66
N LYS A 243 -9.26 -5.26 24.21
CA LYS A 243 -10.29 -4.54 24.98
C LYS A 243 -9.72 -3.80 26.20
N PHE A 244 -8.60 -4.27 26.73
CA PHE A 244 -7.89 -3.67 27.88
C PHE A 244 -6.72 -2.77 27.45
N GLN A 245 -6.62 -2.40 26.16
CA GLN A 245 -5.48 -1.64 25.60
C GLN A 245 -5.25 -0.29 26.29
N PHE A 246 -6.26 0.30 26.92
CA PHE A 246 -6.13 1.56 27.68
C PHE A 246 -5.18 1.42 28.87
N LEU A 247 -5.01 0.22 29.43
CA LEU A 247 -4.11 -0.06 30.54
C LEU A 247 -2.64 -0.06 30.15
N PHE A 248 -2.30 -0.40 28.90
CA PHE A 248 -0.91 -0.60 28.47
C PHE A 248 -0.47 0.25 27.27
N ASN A 249 -1.39 0.94 26.56
CA ASN A 249 -1.02 1.77 25.42
C ASN A 249 0.01 2.85 25.75
N TRP A 250 -0.04 3.43 26.94
CA TRP A 250 0.92 4.43 27.38
C TRP A 250 2.35 3.88 27.51
N ILE A 251 2.50 2.60 27.88
CA ILE A 251 3.81 1.91 27.89
C ILE A 251 4.28 1.65 26.46
N LEU A 252 3.39 1.15 25.59
CA LEU A 252 3.72 0.83 24.21
C LEU A 252 4.17 2.05 23.38
N ARG A 253 3.76 3.26 23.78
CA ARG A 253 4.21 4.52 23.16
C ARG A 253 5.61 4.94 23.55
N LYS A 254 6.20 4.35 24.62
CA LYS A 254 7.53 4.73 25.08
C LYS A 254 8.61 4.32 24.09
N GLN A 255 9.58 5.24 23.87
CA GLN A 255 10.65 5.04 22.88
C GLN A 255 11.48 3.78 23.16
N PHE A 256 11.79 3.49 24.44
CA PHE A 256 12.57 2.29 24.77
C PHE A 256 11.87 0.98 24.37
N VAL A 257 10.52 0.91 24.47
CA VAL A 257 9.74 -0.26 24.04
C VAL A 257 9.80 -0.40 22.51
N ARG A 258 9.60 0.70 21.80
CA ARG A 258 9.69 0.72 20.33
C ARG A 258 11.09 0.35 19.84
N SER A 259 12.15 0.88 20.48
CA SER A 259 13.54 0.55 20.15
C SER A 259 13.86 -0.92 20.41
N TRP A 260 13.42 -1.49 21.53
CA TRP A 260 13.61 -2.90 21.84
C TRP A 260 12.89 -3.82 20.82
N ILE A 261 11.66 -3.48 20.43
CA ILE A 261 10.93 -4.22 19.39
C ILE A 261 11.65 -4.09 18.05
N GLN A 262 12.17 -2.89 17.70
CA GLN A 262 12.93 -2.68 16.47
C GLN A 262 14.20 -3.54 16.42
N GLN A 263 14.92 -3.69 17.52
CA GLN A 263 16.09 -4.60 17.60
C GLN A 263 15.69 -6.06 17.32
N LYS A 264 14.55 -6.51 17.89
CA LYS A 264 14.01 -7.85 17.61
C LYS A 264 13.57 -8.03 16.15
N ILE A 265 13.04 -6.99 15.51
CA ILE A 265 12.70 -7.03 14.08
C ILE A 265 13.97 -7.20 13.26
N ASN A 266 15.01 -6.43 13.55
CA ASN A 266 16.27 -6.44 12.80
C ASN A 266 17.03 -7.80 12.89
N SER A 267 16.76 -8.61 13.91
CA SER A 267 17.37 -9.95 14.06
C SER A 267 16.65 -11.06 13.27
N ARG A 268 15.53 -10.76 12.61
CA ARG A 268 14.76 -11.73 11.81
C ARG A 268 15.23 -11.69 10.34
N PRO A 269 14.85 -12.67 9.50
CA PRO A 269 14.99 -12.57 8.04
C PRO A 269 14.26 -11.33 7.50
N ALA A 270 14.78 -10.72 6.44
CA ALA A 270 14.25 -9.47 5.86
C ALA A 270 12.77 -9.56 5.44
N GLY A 271 12.32 -10.76 5.07
CA GLY A 271 10.94 -11.05 4.69
C GLY A 271 10.76 -12.53 4.35
N PRO A 272 9.59 -12.95 3.84
CA PRO A 272 9.33 -14.34 3.45
C PRO A 272 10.21 -14.79 2.27
N THR A 273 10.57 -16.08 2.24
CA THR A 273 11.30 -16.68 1.11
C THR A 273 10.41 -16.81 -0.13
N ASP A 274 11.02 -17.11 -1.28
CA ASP A 274 10.29 -17.32 -2.54
C ASP A 274 9.28 -18.47 -2.41
N GLU A 275 9.65 -19.57 -1.72
CA GLU A 275 8.77 -20.73 -1.47
C GLU A 275 7.60 -20.37 -0.55
N GLN A 276 7.84 -19.57 0.48
CA GLN A 276 6.79 -19.10 1.38
C GLN A 276 5.79 -18.20 0.64
N ARG A 277 6.27 -17.30 -0.25
CA ARG A 277 5.40 -16.47 -1.08
C ARG A 277 4.64 -17.29 -2.12
N ALA A 278 5.26 -18.30 -2.72
CA ALA A 278 4.64 -19.13 -3.75
C ALA A 278 3.38 -19.85 -3.25
N THR A 279 3.36 -20.23 -1.96
CA THR A 279 2.27 -20.95 -1.30
C THR A 279 1.29 -20.06 -0.53
N ALA A 280 1.70 -18.84 -0.17
CA ALA A 280 0.86 -17.90 0.55
C ALA A 280 -0.20 -17.27 -0.37
N LYS A 281 -1.37 -16.99 0.21
CA LYS A 281 -2.51 -16.38 -0.48
C LYS A 281 -3.20 -15.39 0.44
N THR A 282 -3.93 -14.46 -0.15
CA THR A 282 -4.81 -13.57 0.60
C THR A 282 -6.22 -13.61 0.00
N THR A 283 -7.21 -13.72 0.88
CA THR A 283 -8.62 -13.52 0.52
C THR A 283 -9.02 -12.11 0.94
N VAL A 284 -9.60 -11.37 0.02
CA VAL A 284 -10.23 -10.06 0.27
C VAL A 284 -11.73 -10.25 0.21
N TRP A 285 -12.41 -9.74 1.20
CA TRP A 285 -13.86 -9.71 1.30
C TRP A 285 -14.34 -8.27 1.40
N GLY A 286 -15.44 -7.95 0.71
CA GLY A 286 -16.06 -6.65 0.79
C GLY A 286 -17.57 -6.77 0.97
N LYS A 287 -18.17 -5.78 1.65
CA LYS A 287 -19.60 -5.62 1.82
C LYS A 287 -19.97 -4.13 1.75
N VAL A 288 -20.99 -3.82 0.97
CA VAL A 288 -21.62 -2.49 0.94
C VAL A 288 -23.10 -2.61 1.26
N TRP A 289 -23.67 -1.54 1.79
CA TRP A 289 -25.11 -1.39 1.95
C TRP A 289 -25.55 0.07 1.85
N ASN A 290 -26.81 0.27 1.47
CA ASN A 290 -27.46 1.58 1.36
C ASN A 290 -28.45 1.84 2.50
N ALA A 291 -29.08 3.00 2.50
CA ALA A 291 -30.10 3.39 3.48
C ALA A 291 -31.39 2.56 3.40
N LYS A 292 -31.63 1.88 2.27
CA LYS A 292 -32.80 1.01 2.06
C LYS A 292 -32.59 -0.40 2.61
N GLY A 293 -31.36 -0.73 3.09
CA GLY A 293 -31.01 -2.05 3.59
C GLY A 293 -30.58 -3.05 2.50
N GLU A 294 -30.43 -2.59 1.25
CA GLU A 294 -29.88 -3.43 0.19
C GLU A 294 -28.41 -3.70 0.44
N ILE A 295 -27.96 -4.92 0.23
CA ILE A 295 -26.59 -5.38 0.54
C ILE A 295 -25.97 -6.03 -0.70
N LYS A 296 -24.70 -5.72 -0.96
CA LYS A 296 -23.86 -6.47 -1.89
C LYS A 296 -22.58 -6.92 -1.20
N THR A 297 -22.09 -8.09 -1.58
CA THR A 297 -20.83 -8.66 -1.09
C THR A 297 -20.01 -9.16 -2.24
N SER A 298 -18.69 -9.16 -2.07
CA SER A 298 -17.76 -9.72 -3.06
C SER A 298 -16.58 -10.38 -2.35
N VAL A 299 -16.04 -11.41 -2.96
CA VAL A 299 -14.85 -12.14 -2.50
C VAL A 299 -13.83 -12.20 -3.65
N LEU A 300 -12.60 -11.82 -3.33
CA LEU A 300 -11.46 -11.89 -4.21
C LEU A 300 -10.37 -12.76 -3.58
N GLU A 301 -9.70 -13.61 -4.34
CA GLU A 301 -8.47 -14.31 -3.93
C GLU A 301 -7.31 -13.76 -4.76
N CYS A 302 -6.18 -13.49 -4.10
CA CYS A 302 -4.93 -13.09 -4.74
C CYS A 302 -3.73 -13.79 -4.11
N ALA A 303 -2.53 -13.61 -4.70
CA ALA A 303 -1.28 -14.12 -4.18
C ALA A 303 -0.94 -13.49 -2.82
N ASP A 304 0.26 -13.76 -2.30
CA ASP A 304 0.80 -13.07 -1.14
C ASP A 304 0.96 -11.56 -1.39
N GLY A 305 0.92 -10.76 -0.30
CA GLY A 305 0.93 -9.31 -0.42
C GLY A 305 2.18 -8.74 -1.10
N TYR A 306 3.35 -9.36 -0.95
CA TYR A 306 4.58 -8.84 -1.54
C TYR A 306 4.67 -9.09 -3.04
N SER A 307 4.25 -10.27 -3.49
CA SER A 307 4.14 -10.58 -4.93
C SER A 307 3.12 -9.67 -5.59
N VAL A 308 1.93 -9.49 -4.99
CA VAL A 308 0.92 -8.55 -5.50
C VAL A 308 1.47 -7.13 -5.56
N THR A 309 2.23 -6.68 -4.55
CA THR A 309 2.85 -5.35 -4.55
C THR A 309 3.84 -5.19 -5.69
N ALA A 310 4.74 -6.16 -5.88
CA ALA A 310 5.75 -6.08 -6.92
C ALA A 310 5.11 -6.11 -8.33
N TRP A 311 4.22 -7.05 -8.58
CA TRP A 311 3.52 -7.15 -9.87
C TRP A 311 2.58 -5.96 -10.12
N GLY A 312 1.88 -5.47 -9.10
CA GLY A 312 1.01 -4.31 -9.21
C GLY A 312 1.76 -3.03 -9.55
N CYS A 313 2.88 -2.75 -8.86
CA CYS A 313 3.76 -1.63 -9.21
C CYS A 313 4.26 -1.72 -10.65
N LEU A 314 4.70 -2.90 -11.10
CA LEU A 314 5.24 -3.10 -12.45
C LEU A 314 4.13 -3.00 -13.51
N LEU A 315 2.95 -3.55 -13.27
CA LEU A 315 1.79 -3.42 -14.14
C LEU A 315 1.39 -1.95 -14.32
N ILE A 316 1.27 -1.20 -13.21
CA ILE A 316 0.96 0.24 -13.24
C ILE A 316 2.07 1.01 -13.96
N THR A 317 3.34 0.70 -13.70
CA THR A 317 4.47 1.28 -14.44
C THR A 317 4.35 1.05 -15.94
N GLN A 318 4.01 -0.17 -16.35
CA GLN A 318 3.83 -0.50 -17.78
C GLN A 318 2.67 0.29 -18.40
N LYS A 319 1.56 0.49 -17.67
CA LYS A 319 0.43 1.32 -18.15
C LYS A 319 0.86 2.79 -18.31
N ILE A 320 1.58 3.34 -17.32
CA ILE A 320 2.12 4.71 -17.39
C ILE A 320 3.07 4.88 -18.59
N MET A 321 3.97 3.92 -18.82
CA MET A 321 4.89 3.93 -19.96
C MET A 321 4.17 3.92 -21.32
N LYS A 322 2.95 3.40 -21.39
CA LYS A 322 2.09 3.43 -22.59
C LYS A 322 1.24 4.70 -22.69
N GLY A 323 1.37 5.64 -21.75
CA GLY A 323 0.57 6.87 -21.70
C GLY A 323 -0.82 6.69 -21.08
N ASP A 324 -1.13 5.50 -20.54
CA ASP A 324 -2.38 5.23 -19.81
C ASP A 324 -2.23 5.71 -18.38
N LEU A 325 -2.56 6.97 -18.14
CA LEU A 325 -2.47 7.62 -16.82
C LEU A 325 -3.44 8.80 -16.69
N LYS A 326 -3.75 9.17 -15.44
CA LYS A 326 -4.50 10.38 -15.10
C LYS A 326 -3.64 11.25 -14.18
N THR A 327 -3.55 12.55 -14.48
CA THR A 327 -2.79 13.50 -13.65
C THR A 327 -3.50 13.83 -12.34
N GLY A 328 -2.78 14.38 -11.37
CA GLY A 328 -3.28 14.63 -10.02
C GLY A 328 -3.16 13.41 -9.12
N TYR A 329 -3.82 13.48 -7.98
CA TYR A 329 -3.89 12.38 -7.02
C TYR A 329 -4.82 11.27 -7.54
N GLN A 330 -4.32 10.04 -7.57
CA GLN A 330 -5.07 8.87 -8.03
C GLN A 330 -4.92 7.73 -7.02
N THR A 331 -5.94 6.86 -6.97
CA THR A 331 -5.80 5.51 -6.44
C THR A 331 -5.73 4.51 -7.58
N PRO A 332 -5.24 3.28 -7.36
CA PRO A 332 -5.21 2.28 -8.42
C PRO A 332 -6.56 2.06 -9.12
N ALA A 333 -7.64 1.90 -8.36
CA ALA A 333 -8.95 1.65 -8.95
C ALA A 333 -9.60 2.91 -9.54
N SER A 334 -9.36 4.12 -9.01
CA SER A 334 -9.86 5.37 -9.62
C SER A 334 -9.24 5.64 -10.99
N CYS A 335 -7.99 5.20 -11.19
CA CYS A 335 -7.28 5.36 -12.45
C CYS A 335 -7.59 4.26 -13.46
N TYR A 336 -7.53 3.00 -13.04
CA TYR A 336 -7.54 1.83 -13.93
C TYR A 336 -8.78 0.94 -13.80
N GLY A 337 -9.71 1.28 -12.91
CA GLY A 337 -10.96 0.55 -12.74
C GLY A 337 -10.86 -0.66 -11.81
N LYS A 338 -12.02 -1.28 -11.57
CA LYS A 338 -12.20 -2.41 -10.63
C LYS A 338 -11.47 -3.68 -11.02
N ASP A 339 -11.15 -3.83 -12.31
CA ASP A 339 -10.59 -5.08 -12.85
C ASP A 339 -9.05 -5.05 -12.93
N LEU A 340 -8.39 -3.95 -12.56
CA LEU A 340 -6.93 -3.87 -12.46
C LEU A 340 -6.34 -5.05 -11.67
N ILE A 341 -6.95 -5.44 -10.57
CA ILE A 341 -6.48 -6.56 -9.75
C ILE A 341 -6.50 -7.90 -10.51
N LEU A 342 -7.41 -8.09 -11.46
CA LEU A 342 -7.53 -9.31 -12.25
C LEU A 342 -6.42 -9.44 -13.33
N GLU A 343 -5.73 -8.34 -13.66
CA GLU A 343 -4.54 -8.35 -14.51
C GLU A 343 -3.28 -8.81 -13.72
N ILE A 344 -3.34 -8.83 -12.38
CA ILE A 344 -2.24 -9.29 -11.52
C ILE A 344 -2.28 -10.81 -11.40
N PRO A 345 -1.15 -11.52 -11.60
CA PRO A 345 -1.11 -12.97 -11.55
C PRO A 345 -1.70 -13.57 -10.28
N LYS A 346 -2.37 -14.72 -10.41
CA LYS A 346 -3.00 -15.48 -9.32
C LYS A 346 -4.12 -14.71 -8.60
N SER A 347 -4.72 -13.70 -9.25
CA SER A 347 -5.84 -12.94 -8.71
C SER A 347 -7.13 -13.32 -9.44
N LYS A 348 -8.20 -13.57 -8.69
CA LYS A 348 -9.52 -13.91 -9.23
C LYS A 348 -10.64 -13.45 -8.30
N ARG A 349 -11.72 -12.96 -8.87
CA ARG A 349 -12.97 -12.72 -8.14
C ARG A 349 -13.72 -14.05 -8.01
N ILE A 350 -14.18 -14.37 -6.80
CA ILE A 350 -14.84 -15.68 -6.50
C ILE A 350 -16.35 -15.49 -6.46
N SER A 351 -16.83 -14.35 -5.96
CA SER A 351 -18.25 -13.98 -5.88
C SER A 351 -18.42 -12.48 -5.86
#